data_66084cf43e15529b3bf7baae2ef145e9
#
_entry.id   66084cf43e15529b3bf7baae2ef145e9
#
_cell.length_a   1.000
_cell.length_b   1.000
_cell.length_c   1.000
_cell.angle_alpha   90.00
_cell.angle_beta   90.00
_cell.angle_gamma   90.00
#
_symmetry.space_group_name_H-M   'P 1'
#
loop_
_entity.id
_entity.type
_entity.pdbx_description
1 polymer ?
#
loop_
_entity_poly.entity_id
_entity_poly.type
_entity_poly.pdbx_seq_one_letter_code
_entity_poly.pdbx_strand_id
1 'polypeptide(L)'
;MSNSFLKSFKTRRTVYELSNQLSQEQGQLEELIFSAIELTPSAFNSQTSRAVILFGDAHLYLWQKIVRKTLRSLVTGDFSPTENKLKAFAQAYGTVLFFEDMQVVDRFKKDYPTYAPNFISFSEQSSGMAQLAVWTALATESIGASLQHYNPLIDDEVKAHWKLPAYWKLLSQLVFGSIKSFPGEKEIRSRIARFHTLSEA
;
A
#
# COMPACT_ATOMS: atom_id res chain seq x y z
N MET A 1 -26.33 -1.82 -16.18
CA MET A 1 -26.01 -2.86 -15.16
C MET A 1 -25.20 -2.25 -14.02
N SER A 2 -25.65 -2.35 -12.81
CA SER A 2 -24.95 -1.86 -11.62
C SER A 2 -24.05 -2.99 -11.11
N ASN A 3 -22.78 -3.02 -11.53
CA ASN A 3 -21.81 -3.98 -11.04
C ASN A 3 -21.30 -3.54 -9.65
N SER A 4 -21.56 -4.35 -8.61
CA SER A 4 -21.20 -4.06 -7.21
C SER A 4 -19.69 -3.89 -7.03
N PHE A 5 -18.90 -4.70 -7.73
CA PHE A 5 -17.43 -4.60 -7.73
C PHE A 5 -16.95 -3.24 -8.24
N LEU A 6 -17.51 -2.75 -9.37
CA LEU A 6 -17.16 -1.43 -9.88
C LEU A 6 -17.61 -0.28 -8.96
N LYS A 7 -18.69 -0.48 -8.19
CA LYS A 7 -19.07 0.49 -7.14
C LYS A 7 -18.00 0.59 -6.07
N SER A 8 -17.51 -0.54 -5.55
CA SER A 8 -16.43 -0.57 -4.55
C SER A 8 -15.17 0.12 -5.07
N PHE A 9 -14.81 -0.11 -6.33
CA PHE A 9 -13.69 0.60 -6.97
C PHE A 9 -13.91 2.11 -7.08
N LYS A 10 -15.13 2.55 -7.31
CA LYS A 10 -15.47 3.99 -7.37
C LYS A 10 -15.38 4.64 -5.99
N THR A 11 -15.71 3.91 -4.92
CA THR A 11 -15.64 4.38 -3.53
C THR A 11 -14.19 4.63 -3.11
N ARG A 12 -13.27 3.75 -3.53
CA ARG A 12 -11.85 3.87 -3.22
C ARG A 12 -11.24 5.12 -3.89
N ARG A 13 -10.83 6.05 -3.08
CA ARG A 13 -10.14 7.29 -3.47
C ARG A 13 -8.89 7.50 -2.60
N THR A 14 -7.91 8.20 -3.11
CA THR A 14 -6.82 8.72 -2.27
C THR A 14 -7.40 9.81 -1.37
N VAL A 15 -7.32 9.60 -0.06
CA VAL A 15 -7.76 10.55 0.96
C VAL A 15 -6.55 10.90 1.82
N TYR A 16 -6.19 12.19 1.85
CA TYR A 16 -5.07 12.71 2.65
C TYR A 16 -5.51 13.25 4.01
N GLU A 17 -6.72 13.82 4.08
CA GLU A 17 -7.28 14.37 5.30
C GLU A 17 -7.89 13.26 6.16
N LEU A 18 -7.04 12.65 6.98
CA LEU A 18 -7.37 11.50 7.82
C LEU A 18 -7.30 11.88 9.30
N SER A 19 -8.00 11.09 10.15
CA SER A 19 -7.86 11.13 11.61
C SER A 19 -7.80 9.73 12.21
N ASN A 20 -7.47 9.67 13.50
CA ASN A 20 -7.30 8.41 14.24
C ASN A 20 -8.59 7.92 14.96
N GLN A 21 -9.76 8.40 14.53
CA GLN A 21 -11.02 8.06 15.19
C GLN A 21 -11.82 7.08 14.33
N LEU A 22 -11.52 5.80 14.46
CA LEU A 22 -12.32 4.72 13.87
C LEU A 22 -13.18 4.04 14.93
N SER A 23 -14.34 3.54 14.52
CA SER A 23 -15.24 2.75 15.37
C SER A 23 -14.87 1.26 15.39
N GLN A 24 -14.14 0.81 14.36
CA GLN A 24 -13.68 -0.58 14.24
C GLN A 24 -12.53 -0.84 15.22
N GLU A 25 -12.56 -2.00 15.86
CA GLU A 25 -11.45 -2.47 16.69
C GLU A 25 -10.25 -2.90 15.83
N GLN A 26 -9.05 -2.85 16.40
CA GLN A 26 -7.82 -3.22 15.69
C GLN A 26 -7.88 -4.63 15.10
N GLY A 27 -8.39 -5.61 15.86
CA GLY A 27 -8.55 -6.99 15.38
C GLY A 27 -9.49 -7.14 14.18
N GLN A 28 -10.54 -6.32 14.09
CA GLN A 28 -11.42 -6.30 12.92
C GLN A 28 -10.71 -5.74 11.68
N LEU A 29 -9.88 -4.73 11.87
CA LEU A 29 -9.09 -4.14 10.78
C LEU A 29 -7.98 -5.08 10.33
N GLU A 30 -7.33 -5.79 11.23
CA GLU A 30 -6.36 -6.84 10.92
C GLU A 30 -6.98 -7.93 10.05
N GLU A 31 -8.12 -8.48 10.48
CA GLU A 31 -8.83 -9.52 9.73
C GLU A 31 -9.26 -9.04 8.34
N LEU A 32 -9.79 -7.83 8.23
CA LEU A 32 -10.17 -7.22 6.95
C LEU A 32 -8.97 -7.11 5.99
N ILE A 33 -7.84 -6.63 6.51
CA ILE A 33 -6.61 -6.41 5.72
C ILE A 33 -6.02 -7.76 5.30
N PHE A 34 -5.91 -8.73 6.22
CA PHE A 34 -5.36 -10.05 5.93
C PHE A 34 -6.23 -10.81 4.93
N SER A 35 -7.54 -10.86 5.15
CA SER A 35 -8.47 -11.48 4.20
C SER A 35 -8.39 -10.86 2.81
N ALA A 36 -8.25 -9.54 2.70
CA ALA A 36 -8.10 -8.89 1.40
C ALA A 36 -6.81 -9.31 0.68
N ILE A 37 -5.71 -9.52 1.40
CA ILE A 37 -4.44 -9.99 0.84
C ILE A 37 -4.54 -11.48 0.44
N GLU A 38 -5.10 -12.32 1.30
CA GLU A 38 -5.24 -13.76 1.08
C GLU A 38 -6.10 -14.09 -0.15
N LEU A 39 -7.15 -13.31 -0.39
CA LEU A 39 -8.03 -13.46 -1.55
C LEU A 39 -7.43 -12.90 -2.85
N THR A 40 -6.28 -12.24 -2.78
CA THR A 40 -5.64 -11.64 -3.96
C THR A 40 -4.87 -12.70 -4.75
N PRO A 41 -5.06 -12.80 -6.07
CA PRO A 41 -4.32 -13.74 -6.89
C PRO A 41 -2.85 -13.34 -7.01
N SER A 42 -1.99 -14.34 -7.21
CA SER A 42 -0.56 -14.14 -7.50
C SER A 42 -0.09 -15.07 -8.61
N ALA A 43 0.91 -14.65 -9.37
CA ALA A 43 1.48 -15.49 -10.42
C ALA A 43 1.98 -16.83 -9.84
N PHE A 44 1.59 -17.94 -10.45
CA PHE A 44 1.88 -19.31 -9.97
C PHE A 44 1.36 -19.59 -8.55
N ASN A 45 0.39 -18.84 -8.06
CA ASN A 45 -0.06 -18.87 -6.68
C ASN A 45 1.11 -18.74 -5.67
N SER A 46 2.07 -17.88 -6.00
CA SER A 46 3.32 -17.73 -5.26
C SER A 46 3.16 -17.12 -3.87
N GLN A 47 2.08 -16.36 -3.65
CA GLN A 47 1.73 -15.74 -2.38
C GLN A 47 2.93 -15.05 -1.70
N THR A 48 3.66 -14.25 -2.49
CA THR A 48 4.89 -13.56 -2.06
C THR A 48 4.64 -12.36 -1.17
N SER A 49 3.44 -11.76 -1.24
CA SER A 49 3.11 -10.54 -0.51
C SER A 49 3.10 -10.76 1.00
N ARG A 50 3.68 -9.82 1.73
CA ARG A 50 3.71 -9.74 3.20
C ARG A 50 3.18 -8.38 3.63
N ALA A 51 2.52 -8.34 4.77
CA ALA A 51 2.05 -7.09 5.37
C ALA A 51 2.46 -6.98 6.83
N VAL A 52 2.76 -5.75 7.25
CA VAL A 52 2.90 -5.36 8.65
C VAL A 52 1.98 -4.19 8.91
N ILE A 53 1.07 -4.33 9.87
CA ILE A 53 0.14 -3.27 10.23
C ILE A 53 0.68 -2.55 11.46
N LEU A 54 0.80 -1.23 11.35
CA LEU A 54 1.28 -0.37 12.43
C LEU A 54 0.11 0.45 12.97
N PHE A 55 -0.15 0.30 14.26
CA PHE A 55 -1.12 1.08 15.02
C PHE A 55 -0.43 1.89 16.12
N GLY A 56 -1.10 2.93 16.62
CA GLY A 56 -0.67 3.68 17.80
C GLY A 56 0.79 4.14 17.72
N ASP A 57 1.58 3.82 18.73
CA ASP A 57 2.98 4.24 18.83
C ASP A 57 3.86 3.73 17.69
N ALA A 58 3.59 2.53 17.15
CA ALA A 58 4.34 2.01 16.01
C ALA A 58 4.06 2.84 14.74
N HIS A 59 2.81 3.21 14.49
CA HIS A 59 2.44 4.12 13.42
C HIS A 59 3.09 5.51 13.58
N LEU A 60 3.03 6.08 14.77
CA LEU A 60 3.66 7.37 15.07
C LEU A 60 5.17 7.31 14.90
N TYR A 61 5.82 6.21 15.35
CA TYR A 61 7.26 6.03 15.21
C TYR A 61 7.70 6.00 13.75
N LEU A 62 6.95 5.30 12.88
CA LEU A 62 7.24 5.30 11.43
C LEU A 62 7.34 6.73 10.90
N TRP A 63 6.30 7.53 11.09
CA TRP A 63 6.19 8.85 10.45
C TRP A 63 7.02 9.93 11.14
N GLN A 64 7.03 9.95 12.47
CA GLN A 64 7.70 10.99 13.24
C GLN A 64 9.18 10.73 13.51
N LYS A 65 9.61 9.47 13.40
CA LYS A 65 11.01 9.10 13.63
C LYS A 65 11.69 8.62 12.36
N ILE A 66 11.30 7.46 11.83
CA ILE A 66 12.00 6.84 10.68
C ILE A 66 11.93 7.74 9.44
N VAL A 67 10.72 7.96 8.90
CA VAL A 67 10.54 8.73 7.65
C VAL A 67 11.02 10.18 7.82
N ARG A 68 10.65 10.82 8.93
CA ARG A 68 11.03 12.20 9.20
C ARG A 68 12.56 12.38 9.25
N LYS A 69 13.27 11.54 10.00
CA LYS A 69 14.73 11.57 10.11
C LYS A 69 15.39 11.40 8.73
N THR A 70 14.95 10.38 7.99
CA THR A 70 15.47 10.08 6.65
C THR A 70 15.28 11.28 5.70
N LEU A 71 14.07 11.81 5.61
CA LEU A 71 13.79 12.92 4.71
C LEU A 71 14.48 14.21 5.15
N ARG A 72 14.64 14.45 6.46
CA ARG A 72 15.35 15.62 6.97
C ARG A 72 16.81 15.66 6.53
N SER A 73 17.44 14.51 6.36
CA SER A 73 18.83 14.42 5.88
C SER A 73 18.98 14.60 4.36
N LEU A 74 17.88 14.46 3.61
CA LEU A 74 17.88 14.50 2.14
C LEU A 74 17.34 15.84 1.58
N VAL A 75 16.39 16.46 2.28
CA VAL A 75 15.77 17.71 1.81
C VAL A 75 16.67 18.88 2.13
N THR A 76 17.11 19.57 1.08
CA THR A 76 17.82 20.85 1.18
C THR A 76 16.81 22.01 1.16
N GLY A 77 17.02 23.00 2.03
CA GLY A 77 16.13 24.18 2.12
C GLY A 77 14.97 24.00 3.10
N ASP A 78 13.81 24.63 2.80
CA ASP A 78 12.65 24.60 3.68
C ASP A 78 12.01 23.22 3.78
N PHE A 79 12.02 22.66 4.97
CA PHE A 79 11.43 21.35 5.27
C PHE A 79 9.95 21.41 5.66
N SER A 80 9.41 22.61 5.85
CA SER A 80 8.05 22.80 6.38
C SER A 80 6.95 22.10 5.57
N PRO A 81 6.96 22.10 4.23
CA PRO A 81 5.95 21.36 3.46
C PRO A 81 6.01 19.85 3.70
N THR A 82 7.22 19.29 3.77
CA THR A 82 7.43 17.85 4.07
C THR A 82 7.00 17.54 5.50
N GLU A 83 7.39 18.36 6.47
CA GLU A 83 7.00 18.21 7.87
C GLU A 83 5.47 18.21 8.03
N ASN A 84 4.75 19.11 7.36
CA ASN A 84 3.30 19.17 7.40
C ASN A 84 2.64 17.91 6.81
N LYS A 85 3.19 17.39 5.72
CA LYS A 85 2.73 16.12 5.13
C LYS A 85 2.92 14.94 6.08
N LEU A 86 4.09 14.85 6.72
CA LEU A 86 4.38 13.78 7.69
C LEU A 86 3.49 13.89 8.95
N LYS A 87 3.21 15.11 9.41
CA LYS A 87 2.25 15.34 10.50
C LYS A 87 0.84 14.87 10.13
N ALA A 88 0.39 15.14 8.90
CA ALA A 88 -0.90 14.67 8.41
C ALA A 88 -0.97 13.13 8.38
N PHE A 89 0.10 12.44 7.95
CA PHE A 89 0.15 10.98 8.01
C PHE A 89 0.12 10.45 9.45
N ALA A 90 0.89 11.05 10.35
CA ALA A 90 0.92 10.66 11.75
C ALA A 90 -0.43 10.87 12.49
N GLN A 91 -1.32 11.72 11.97
CA GLN A 91 -2.66 11.93 12.52
C GLN A 91 -3.65 10.82 12.11
N ALA A 92 -3.31 9.95 11.17
CA ALA A 92 -4.15 8.84 10.74
C ALA A 92 -4.23 7.73 11.82
N TYR A 93 -5.07 6.73 11.59
CA TYR A 93 -5.28 5.64 12.54
C TYR A 93 -4.15 4.62 12.51
N GLY A 94 -3.64 4.29 11.33
CA GLY A 94 -2.60 3.30 11.15
C GLY A 94 -1.94 3.34 9.77
N THR A 95 -0.98 2.44 9.59
CA THR A 95 -0.28 2.26 8.31
C THR A 95 -0.09 0.77 8.04
N VAL A 96 -0.43 0.33 6.83
CA VAL A 96 -0.04 -1.00 6.33
C VAL A 96 1.26 -0.84 5.54
N LEU A 97 2.30 -1.57 5.93
CA LEU A 97 3.53 -1.73 5.18
C LEU A 97 3.40 -2.97 4.29
N PHE A 98 3.57 -2.83 2.99
CA PHE A 98 3.56 -3.95 2.05
C PHE A 98 4.97 -4.33 1.65
N PHE A 99 5.26 -5.62 1.78
CA PHE A 99 6.53 -6.21 1.39
C PHE A 99 6.32 -7.36 0.41
N GLU A 100 7.40 -7.70 -0.30
CA GLU A 100 7.52 -8.94 -1.07
C GLU A 100 8.61 -9.81 -0.45
N ASP A 101 8.31 -11.11 -0.29
CA ASP A 101 9.24 -12.12 0.19
C ASP A 101 10.16 -12.55 -0.96
N MET A 102 11.37 -12.01 -0.97
CA MET A 102 12.32 -12.26 -2.03
C MET A 102 12.90 -13.69 -2.00
N GLN A 103 12.85 -14.41 -0.87
CA GLN A 103 13.24 -15.82 -0.83
C GLN A 103 12.27 -16.68 -1.63
N VAL A 104 10.96 -16.38 -1.52
CA VAL A 104 9.95 -17.07 -2.33
C VAL A 104 10.13 -16.74 -3.81
N VAL A 105 10.36 -15.47 -4.14
CA VAL A 105 10.65 -15.03 -5.53
C VAL A 105 11.86 -15.77 -6.10
N ASP A 106 12.95 -15.84 -5.35
CA ASP A 106 14.18 -16.52 -5.80
C ASP A 106 14.04 -18.04 -5.90
N ARG A 107 13.20 -18.67 -5.07
CA ARG A 107 12.82 -20.07 -5.23
C ARG A 107 12.11 -20.29 -6.56
N PHE A 108 11.09 -19.49 -6.89
CA PHE A 108 10.35 -19.61 -8.15
C PHE A 108 11.24 -19.37 -9.38
N LYS A 109 12.24 -18.46 -9.30
CA LYS A 109 13.24 -18.30 -10.38
C LYS A 109 14.03 -19.60 -10.63
N LYS A 110 14.36 -20.34 -9.57
CA LYS A 110 15.09 -21.63 -9.68
C LYS A 110 14.18 -22.74 -10.21
N ASP A 111 12.95 -22.82 -9.69
CA ASP A 111 11.99 -23.86 -10.05
C ASP A 111 11.48 -23.71 -11.50
N TYR A 112 11.45 -22.47 -12.02
CA TYR A 112 10.95 -22.14 -13.36
C TYR A 112 11.96 -21.27 -14.15
N PRO A 113 13.10 -21.81 -14.58
CA PRO A 113 14.20 -21.01 -15.18
C PRO A 113 13.78 -20.21 -16.42
N THR A 114 12.88 -20.75 -17.22
CA THR A 114 12.35 -20.08 -18.43
C THR A 114 11.70 -18.74 -18.11
N TYR A 115 11.07 -18.62 -16.95
CA TYR A 115 10.37 -17.41 -16.48
C TYR A 115 11.18 -16.61 -15.47
N ALA A 116 12.39 -17.03 -15.12
CA ALA A 116 13.21 -16.42 -14.07
C ALA A 116 13.32 -14.88 -14.19
N PRO A 117 13.51 -14.29 -15.40
CA PRO A 117 13.60 -12.84 -15.54
C PRO A 117 12.31 -12.10 -15.15
N ASN A 118 11.17 -12.77 -15.19
CA ASN A 118 9.85 -12.17 -15.00
C ASN A 118 9.37 -12.18 -13.55
N PHE A 119 9.92 -13.04 -12.68
CA PHE A 119 9.36 -13.25 -11.33
C PHE A 119 9.40 -12.01 -10.45
N ILE A 120 10.37 -11.10 -10.61
CA ILE A 120 10.37 -9.80 -9.91
C ILE A 120 9.14 -8.99 -10.33
N SER A 121 8.92 -8.85 -11.64
CA SER A 121 7.76 -8.13 -12.16
C SER A 121 6.43 -8.80 -11.75
N PHE A 122 6.36 -10.12 -11.77
CA PHE A 122 5.17 -10.87 -11.33
C PHE A 122 4.86 -10.61 -9.86
N SER A 123 5.87 -10.60 -8.99
CA SER A 123 5.66 -10.33 -7.56
C SER A 123 5.22 -8.88 -7.32
N GLU A 124 5.83 -7.91 -8.00
CA GLU A 124 5.43 -6.50 -7.90
C GLU A 124 3.99 -6.25 -8.41
N GLN A 125 3.58 -6.95 -9.49
CA GLN A 125 2.19 -6.91 -9.97
C GLN A 125 1.23 -7.53 -8.95
N SER A 126 1.57 -8.66 -8.35
CA SER A 126 0.80 -9.32 -7.29
C SER A 126 0.65 -8.40 -6.07
N SER A 127 1.73 -7.74 -5.67
CA SER A 127 1.71 -6.74 -4.60
C SER A 127 0.78 -5.57 -4.93
N GLY A 128 0.81 -5.07 -6.15
CA GLY A 128 -0.09 -4.00 -6.59
C GLY A 128 -1.57 -4.41 -6.51
N MET A 129 -1.89 -5.67 -6.83
CA MET A 129 -3.24 -6.22 -6.65
C MET A 129 -3.62 -6.32 -5.16
N ALA A 130 -2.73 -6.79 -4.29
CA ALA A 130 -2.95 -6.88 -2.85
C ALA A 130 -3.17 -5.49 -2.23
N GLN A 131 -2.34 -4.51 -2.59
CA GLN A 131 -2.48 -3.12 -2.16
C GLN A 131 -3.85 -2.54 -2.56
N LEU A 132 -4.28 -2.79 -3.80
CA LEU A 132 -5.58 -2.35 -4.30
C LEU A 132 -6.74 -3.04 -3.59
N ALA A 133 -6.62 -4.34 -3.32
CA ALA A 133 -7.63 -5.11 -2.59
C ALA A 133 -7.83 -4.56 -1.18
N VAL A 134 -6.74 -4.40 -0.41
CA VAL A 134 -6.78 -3.80 0.94
C VAL A 134 -7.36 -2.38 0.90
N TRP A 135 -6.89 -1.55 -0.01
CA TRP A 135 -7.38 -0.17 -0.13
C TRP A 135 -8.87 -0.11 -0.46
N THR A 136 -9.34 -1.03 -1.31
CA THR A 136 -10.77 -1.10 -1.66
C THR A 136 -11.60 -1.64 -0.50
N ALA A 137 -11.11 -2.67 0.20
CA ALA A 137 -11.76 -3.21 1.39
C ALA A 137 -11.94 -2.13 2.48
N LEU A 138 -10.89 -1.39 2.80
CA LEU A 138 -10.98 -0.25 3.72
C LEU A 138 -12.01 0.79 3.26
N ALA A 139 -12.02 1.13 1.96
CA ALA A 139 -12.95 2.12 1.42
C ALA A 139 -14.42 1.67 1.49
N THR A 140 -14.71 0.36 1.39
CA THR A 140 -16.07 -0.18 1.58
C THR A 140 -16.56 -0.07 3.02
N GLU A 141 -15.64 -0.05 3.98
CA GLU A 141 -15.90 0.21 5.40
C GLU A 141 -15.87 1.72 5.75
N SER A 142 -15.92 2.60 4.75
CA SER A 142 -15.84 4.05 4.91
C SER A 142 -14.54 4.55 5.54
N ILE A 143 -13.46 3.77 5.43
CA ILE A 143 -12.13 4.12 5.91
C ILE A 143 -11.35 4.73 4.74
N GLY A 144 -10.84 5.93 4.94
CA GLY A 144 -9.99 6.62 3.98
C GLY A 144 -8.56 6.07 4.00
N ALA A 145 -7.89 6.11 2.84
CA ALA A 145 -6.48 5.76 2.80
C ALA A 145 -5.71 6.48 1.68
N SER A 146 -4.38 6.54 1.85
CA SER A 146 -3.46 7.07 0.84
C SER A 146 -2.20 6.20 0.77
N LEU A 147 -1.83 5.79 -0.45
CA LEU A 147 -0.65 4.97 -0.70
C LEU A 147 0.58 5.87 -0.87
N GLN A 148 1.65 5.54 -0.14
CA GLN A 148 2.91 6.27 -0.13
C GLN A 148 4.07 5.35 -0.52
N HIS A 149 5.16 5.93 -1.02
CA HIS A 149 6.35 5.20 -1.49
C HIS A 149 7.61 5.93 -1.00
N TYR A 150 7.99 5.68 0.25
CA TYR A 150 9.25 6.18 0.82
C TYR A 150 10.39 5.15 0.72
N ASN A 151 10.12 3.99 0.18
CA ASN A 151 11.09 2.98 -0.20
C ASN A 151 11.89 3.46 -1.45
N PRO A 152 13.18 3.08 -1.60
CA PRO A 152 13.96 2.25 -0.65
C PRO A 152 14.57 3.04 0.52
N LEU A 153 14.30 4.33 0.67
CA LEU A 153 14.97 5.23 1.62
C LEU A 153 14.86 4.79 3.08
N ILE A 154 13.78 4.10 3.44
CA ILE A 154 13.46 3.73 4.82
C ILE A 154 13.57 2.22 5.08
N ASP A 155 13.86 1.41 4.06
CA ASP A 155 13.74 -0.04 4.10
C ASP A 155 14.56 -0.68 5.22
N ASP A 156 15.82 -0.30 5.34
CA ASP A 156 16.73 -0.90 6.31
C ASP A 156 16.38 -0.48 7.75
N GLU A 157 16.02 0.79 7.98
CA GLU A 157 15.62 1.27 9.30
C GLU A 157 14.30 0.63 9.75
N VAL A 158 13.34 0.46 8.83
CA VAL A 158 12.06 -0.24 9.08
C VAL A 158 12.31 -1.70 9.45
N LYS A 159 13.08 -2.43 8.67
CA LYS A 159 13.40 -3.84 8.94
C LYS A 159 14.16 -4.01 10.26
N ALA A 160 15.15 -3.18 10.51
CA ALA A 160 15.93 -3.23 11.73
C ALA A 160 15.08 -2.94 12.98
N HIS A 161 14.24 -1.91 12.93
CA HIS A 161 13.44 -1.48 14.09
C HIS A 161 12.43 -2.55 14.52
N TRP A 162 11.70 -3.14 13.56
CA TRP A 162 10.68 -4.17 13.85
C TRP A 162 11.22 -5.61 13.72
N LYS A 163 12.54 -5.78 13.56
CA LYS A 163 13.21 -7.09 13.45
C LYS A 163 12.59 -7.97 12.34
N LEU A 164 12.26 -7.34 11.21
CA LEU A 164 11.67 -8.03 10.07
C LEU A 164 12.76 -8.77 9.26
N PRO A 165 12.39 -9.83 8.53
CA PRO A 165 13.34 -10.58 7.72
C PRO A 165 14.07 -9.69 6.71
N ALA A 166 15.39 -9.83 6.59
CA ALA A 166 16.23 -9.04 5.68
C ALA A 166 15.83 -9.21 4.21
N TYR A 167 15.28 -10.39 3.87
CA TYR A 167 14.83 -10.72 2.51
C TYR A 167 13.43 -10.20 2.17
N TRP A 168 12.76 -9.48 3.08
CA TRP A 168 11.53 -8.77 2.76
C TRP A 168 11.88 -7.42 2.13
N LYS A 169 11.38 -7.19 0.90
CA LYS A 169 11.54 -5.93 0.16
C LYS A 169 10.32 -5.06 0.41
N LEU A 170 10.50 -3.90 1.03
CA LEU A 170 9.41 -2.94 1.23
C LEU A 170 9.00 -2.33 -0.11
N LEU A 171 7.70 -2.29 -0.40
CA LEU A 171 7.18 -1.75 -1.66
C LEU A 171 6.34 -0.49 -1.47
N SER A 172 5.56 -0.41 -0.39
CA SER A 172 4.70 0.76 -0.16
C SER A 172 4.21 0.86 1.28
N GLN A 173 3.62 2.01 1.61
CA GLN A 173 3.02 2.35 2.88
C GLN A 173 1.61 2.88 2.63
N LEU A 174 0.57 2.17 3.08
CA LEU A 174 -0.82 2.60 2.98
C LEU A 174 -1.26 3.20 4.32
N VAL A 175 -1.30 4.53 4.39
CA VAL A 175 -1.82 5.26 5.55
C VAL A 175 -3.34 5.22 5.51
N PHE A 176 -4.00 4.88 6.62
CA PHE A 176 -5.45 4.78 6.68
C PHE A 176 -6.03 5.36 7.98
N GLY A 177 -7.30 5.78 7.92
CA GLY A 177 -8.00 6.35 9.05
C GLY A 177 -9.38 6.87 8.69
N SER A 178 -10.08 7.50 9.64
CA SER A 178 -11.37 8.12 9.36
C SER A 178 -11.21 9.35 8.46
N ILE A 179 -12.16 9.54 7.58
CA ILE A 179 -12.15 10.59 6.56
C ILE A 179 -12.58 11.92 7.18
N LYS A 180 -11.71 12.92 7.18
CA LYS A 180 -12.04 14.29 7.56
C LYS A 180 -12.61 15.09 6.40
N SER A 181 -12.06 14.87 5.19
CA SER A 181 -12.49 15.56 3.98
C SER A 181 -12.33 14.64 2.79
N PHE A 182 -13.35 14.60 1.92
CA PHE A 182 -13.28 13.82 0.68
C PHE A 182 -12.48 14.57 -0.38
N PRO A 183 -11.71 13.85 -1.22
CA PRO A 183 -11.01 14.46 -2.33
C PRO A 183 -12.01 14.98 -3.39
N GLY A 184 -11.63 16.02 -4.13
CA GLY A 184 -12.36 16.54 -5.27
C GLY A 184 -12.57 15.49 -6.38
N GLU A 185 -13.20 15.88 -7.47
CA GLU A 185 -13.44 15.00 -8.62
C GLU A 185 -12.14 14.46 -9.21
N LYS A 186 -12.19 13.21 -9.71
CA LYS A 186 -11.06 12.58 -10.38
C LYS A 186 -11.14 12.88 -11.88
N GLU A 187 -10.11 13.51 -12.41
CA GLU A 187 -9.93 13.62 -13.84
C GLU A 187 -9.71 12.23 -14.47
N ILE A 188 -10.46 11.92 -15.51
CA ILE A 188 -10.34 10.67 -16.27
C ILE A 188 -9.98 11.00 -17.71
N ARG A 189 -8.85 10.48 -18.17
CA ARG A 189 -8.43 10.64 -19.57
C ARG A 189 -9.40 9.95 -20.54
N SER A 190 -9.48 10.47 -21.75
CA SER A 190 -10.33 9.92 -22.81
C SER A 190 -10.13 8.41 -23.00
N ARG A 191 -11.24 7.70 -23.19
CA ARG A 191 -11.25 6.26 -23.50
C ARG A 191 -10.54 5.95 -24.79
N ILE A 192 -10.73 6.77 -25.83
CA ILE A 192 -10.15 6.59 -27.17
C ILE A 192 -8.62 6.56 -27.12
N ALA A 193 -8.02 7.36 -26.24
CA ALA A 193 -6.57 7.40 -26.06
C ALA A 193 -5.99 6.20 -25.27
N ARG A 194 -6.84 5.33 -24.73
CA ARG A 194 -6.42 4.29 -23.76
C ARG A 194 -6.84 2.87 -24.14
N PHE A 195 -7.89 2.72 -24.91
CA PHE A 195 -8.51 1.43 -25.16
C PHE A 195 -8.79 1.24 -26.65
N HIS A 196 -8.44 0.07 -27.15
CA HIS A 196 -8.76 -0.37 -28.49
C HIS A 196 -9.47 -1.72 -28.42
N THR A 197 -10.44 -1.93 -29.31
CA THR A 197 -11.11 -3.22 -29.49
C THR A 197 -10.86 -3.66 -30.95
N LEU A 198 -10.31 -4.87 -31.07
CA LEU A 198 -10.08 -5.48 -32.38
C LEU A 198 -10.99 -6.70 -32.47
N SER A 199 -11.79 -6.79 -33.51
CA SER A 199 -12.74 -7.90 -33.75
C SER A 199 -12.40 -8.70 -35.02
N GLU A 200 -11.46 -8.22 -35.81
CA GLU A 200 -11.00 -8.86 -37.08
C GLU A 200 -9.47 -9.05 -37.02
N ALA A 201 -8.96 -10.14 -37.61
CA ALA A 201 -7.53 -10.48 -37.67
C ALA A 201 -6.90 -9.91 -38.95
#